data_b8bb5dbb368013e132aa89ef5b6d5c80
#
_entry.id   b8bb5dbb368013e132aa89ef5b6d5c80
#
_cell.length_a   1.000
_cell.length_b   1.000
_cell.length_c   1.000
_cell.angle_alpha   90.00
_cell.angle_beta   90.00
_cell.angle_gamma   90.00
#
_symmetry.space_group_name_H-M   'P 1'
#
loop_
_entity.id
_entity.type
_entity.pdbx_description
1 polymer ?
#
loop_
_entity_poly.entity_id
_entity_poly.type
_entity_poly.pdbx_seq_one_letter_code
_entity_poly.pdbx_strand_id
1 'polypeptide(L)'
;ILFVQFANLISDMQIRQSEDAVDIPELEPIHLFLSKNIPNTNRKRKVLRESVTVDKNGKIFLIECILFLDNSYEISINDISRQEEESRMKRQLTQNVAHELKTPVSSIQGYLETIISNPQLPDDKRQFFLERCYSQSTRLTGLLRDISVLNRLDEASEMFELSEVNIQKLVGEIEKECSMEMEEKKITTEVALPGNPTIYGNYSLLYSIFRNLYDNAIAYAGEGIHLPVSCYKEDPKFYYF
;
A
#
# COMPACT_ATOMS: atom_id res chain seq x y z
N ILE A 1 -12.27 36.18 9.54
CA ILE A 1 -13.33 35.36 8.88
C ILE A 1 -12.78 33.99 8.53
N LEU A 2 -11.63 33.89 7.87
CA LEU A 2 -11.00 32.59 7.53
C LEU A 2 -10.69 31.75 8.77
N PHE A 3 -10.11 32.34 9.81
CA PHE A 3 -9.77 31.65 11.05
C PHE A 3 -11.01 31.04 11.73
N VAL A 4 -12.13 31.75 11.77
CA VAL A 4 -13.39 31.28 12.34
C VAL A 4 -13.95 30.08 11.56
N GLN A 5 -13.82 30.06 10.23
CA GLN A 5 -14.23 28.93 9.41
C GLN A 5 -13.39 27.68 9.69
N PHE A 6 -12.07 27.83 9.80
CA PHE A 6 -11.18 26.72 10.11
C PHE A 6 -11.36 26.21 11.53
N ALA A 7 -11.55 27.08 12.49
CA ALA A 7 -11.81 26.72 13.88
C ALA A 7 -13.11 25.89 14.02
N ASN A 8 -14.15 26.19 13.25
CA ASN A 8 -15.39 25.40 13.21
C ASN A 8 -15.21 24.01 12.56
N LEU A 9 -14.14 23.78 11.79
CA LEU A 9 -13.84 22.45 11.25
C LEU A 9 -13.25 21.50 12.30
N ILE A 10 -12.55 22.03 13.30
CA ILE A 10 -11.84 21.25 14.31
C ILE A 10 -12.57 21.18 15.66
N SER A 11 -13.59 22.04 15.89
CA SER A 11 -14.35 22.11 17.14
C SER A 11 -15.83 21.89 16.92
N ASP A 12 -16.50 21.30 17.91
CA ASP A 12 -17.97 21.22 17.99
C ASP A 12 -18.63 22.52 18.43
N MET A 13 -17.84 23.49 18.85
CA MET A 13 -18.32 24.80 19.27
C MET A 13 -18.65 25.66 18.06
N GLN A 14 -19.77 26.39 18.11
CA GLN A 14 -20.11 27.39 17.10
C GLN A 14 -19.26 28.66 17.34
N ILE A 15 -18.16 28.77 16.63
CA ILE A 15 -17.27 29.91 16.69
C ILE A 15 -17.78 31.01 15.76
N ARG A 16 -18.14 32.16 16.33
CA ARG A 16 -18.67 33.30 15.60
C ARG A 16 -17.65 34.41 15.43
N GLN A 17 -16.75 34.56 16.39
CA GLN A 17 -15.70 35.60 16.41
C GLN A 17 -14.33 34.98 16.75
N SER A 18 -13.23 35.67 16.42
CA SER A 18 -11.89 35.19 16.71
C SER A 18 -11.60 35.05 18.22
N GLU A 19 -12.34 35.78 19.04
CA GLU A 19 -12.25 35.74 20.51
C GLU A 19 -12.80 34.41 21.08
N ASP A 20 -13.84 33.87 20.46
CA ASP A 20 -14.42 32.58 20.84
C ASP A 20 -13.46 31.40 20.55
N ALA A 21 -12.48 31.61 19.69
CA ALA A 21 -11.51 30.58 19.32
C ALA A 21 -10.45 30.33 20.42
N VAL A 22 -10.39 31.21 21.42
CA VAL A 22 -9.44 31.08 22.55
C VAL A 22 -9.83 29.90 23.45
N ASP A 23 -11.11 29.58 23.55
CA ASP A 23 -11.65 28.54 24.45
C ASP A 23 -11.92 27.20 23.75
N ILE A 24 -11.34 26.96 22.58
CA ILE A 24 -11.45 25.68 21.87
C ILE A 24 -10.60 24.64 22.57
N PRO A 25 -11.17 23.52 23.07
CA PRO A 25 -10.37 22.46 23.75
C PRO A 25 -9.26 21.89 22.88
N GLU A 26 -9.50 21.78 21.58
CA GLU A 26 -8.55 21.27 20.61
C GLU A 26 -7.31 22.17 20.44
N LEU A 27 -7.42 23.46 20.80
CA LEU A 27 -6.32 24.43 20.80
C LEU A 27 -5.63 24.62 22.15
N GLU A 28 -6.10 23.94 23.22
CA GLU A 28 -5.49 24.06 24.56
C GLU A 28 -3.96 23.89 24.55
N PRO A 29 -3.36 22.90 23.87
CA PRO A 29 -1.90 22.76 23.81
C PRO A 29 -1.19 24.00 23.22
N ILE A 30 -1.81 24.62 22.22
CA ILE A 30 -1.29 25.83 21.56
C ILE A 30 -1.40 27.03 22.52
N HIS A 31 -2.51 27.16 23.26
CA HIS A 31 -2.68 28.19 24.28
C HIS A 31 -1.65 28.07 25.40
N LEU A 32 -1.43 26.85 25.90
CA LEU A 32 -0.41 26.59 26.91
C LEU A 32 0.98 26.93 26.39
N PHE A 33 1.29 26.57 25.16
CA PHE A 33 2.55 26.93 24.51
C PHE A 33 2.76 28.45 24.44
N LEU A 34 1.76 29.20 23.95
CA LEU A 34 1.82 30.65 23.83
C LEU A 34 1.91 31.34 25.20
N SER A 35 1.08 30.95 26.16
CA SER A 35 1.05 31.53 27.52
C SER A 35 2.38 31.34 28.27
N LYS A 36 3.07 30.24 28.04
CA LYS A 36 4.38 29.93 28.65
C LYS A 36 5.52 30.71 27.99
N ASN A 37 5.44 30.97 26.69
CA ASN A 37 6.58 31.47 25.91
C ASN A 37 6.52 32.98 25.63
N ILE A 38 5.34 33.60 25.48
CA ILE A 38 5.17 35.02 25.25
C ILE A 38 5.71 35.86 26.44
N PRO A 39 5.37 35.55 27.71
CA PRO A 39 5.84 36.36 28.86
C PRO A 39 7.30 36.16 29.20
N ASN A 40 7.99 35.19 28.58
CA ASN A 40 9.35 34.84 28.97
C ASN A 40 10.36 35.78 28.36
N THR A 41 10.70 36.86 29.11
CA THR A 41 11.72 37.89 28.72
C THR A 41 13.12 37.34 28.55
N ASN A 42 13.45 36.17 29.12
CA ASN A 42 14.73 35.46 28.97
C ASN A 42 14.79 34.53 27.75
N ARG A 43 13.78 34.54 26.89
CA ARG A 43 13.75 33.76 25.67
C ARG A 43 14.96 34.08 24.81
N LYS A 44 15.88 33.12 24.65
CA LYS A 44 16.95 33.23 23.65
C LYS A 44 16.27 33.50 22.31
N ARG A 45 16.72 34.54 21.59
CA ARG A 45 16.18 34.99 20.29
C ARG A 45 16.06 33.82 19.30
N LYS A 46 15.00 33.02 19.41
CA LYS A 46 14.74 31.84 18.60
C LYS A 46 13.23 31.73 18.27
N VAL A 47 12.92 31.42 17.03
CA VAL A 47 11.58 31.08 16.60
C VAL A 47 11.21 29.74 17.25
N LEU A 48 10.06 29.68 17.91
CA LEU A 48 9.55 28.47 18.56
C LEU A 48 8.38 27.92 17.75
N ARG A 49 8.22 26.62 17.80
CA ARG A 49 7.14 25.90 17.11
C ARG A 49 6.51 24.90 18.04
N GLU A 50 5.21 24.75 17.93
CA GLU A 50 4.41 23.74 18.60
C GLU A 50 3.42 23.16 17.58
N SER A 51 3.10 21.88 17.68
CA SER A 51 2.13 21.24 16.80
C SER A 51 1.27 20.26 17.55
N VAL A 52 0.01 20.19 17.19
CA VAL A 52 -0.97 19.23 17.73
C VAL A 52 -1.78 18.64 16.59
N THR A 53 -2.09 17.35 16.71
CA THR A 53 -2.96 16.65 15.75
C THR A 53 -4.33 16.43 16.39
N VAL A 54 -5.37 16.77 15.66
CA VAL A 54 -6.78 16.64 16.08
C VAL A 54 -7.50 15.72 15.11
N ASP A 55 -8.18 14.70 15.66
CA ASP A 55 -9.09 13.84 14.88
C ASP A 55 -10.51 14.34 15.06
N LYS A 56 -11.18 14.71 13.97
CA LYS A 56 -12.53 15.24 13.98
C LYS A 56 -13.34 14.76 12.79
N ASN A 57 -14.45 14.12 13.05
CA ASN A 57 -15.38 13.62 12.02
C ASN A 57 -14.70 12.73 10.95
N GLY A 58 -13.72 11.90 11.37
CA GLY A 58 -12.95 11.04 10.47
C GLY A 58 -11.93 11.79 9.62
N LYS A 59 -11.64 13.04 9.95
CA LYS A 59 -10.56 13.83 9.37
C LYS A 59 -9.50 14.14 10.39
N ILE A 60 -8.25 14.18 9.94
CA ILE A 60 -7.09 14.45 10.78
C ILE A 60 -6.54 15.81 10.38
N PHE A 61 -6.51 16.73 11.36
CA PHE A 61 -5.97 18.08 11.17
C PHE A 61 -4.66 18.25 11.94
N LEU A 62 -3.63 18.75 11.28
CA LEU A 62 -2.39 19.21 11.90
C LEU A 62 -2.53 20.71 12.16
N ILE A 63 -2.45 21.07 13.42
CA ILE A 63 -2.44 22.46 13.88
C ILE A 63 -1.01 22.80 14.28
N GLU A 64 -0.40 23.76 13.61
CA GLU A 64 0.96 24.24 13.91
C GLU A 64 0.92 25.69 14.37
N CYS A 65 1.64 25.98 15.43
CA CYS A 65 1.84 27.34 15.91
C CYS A 65 3.31 27.71 15.83
N ILE A 66 3.59 28.83 15.16
CA ILE A 66 4.92 29.41 15.09
C ILE A 66 4.92 30.73 15.87
N LEU A 67 5.76 30.82 16.90
CA LEU A 67 5.95 32.02 17.70
C LEU A 67 7.24 32.72 17.26
N PHE A 68 7.09 33.93 16.71
CA PHE A 68 8.20 34.75 16.19
C PHE A 68 8.93 35.57 17.28
N LEU A 69 10.01 36.18 16.90
CA LEU A 69 10.90 36.96 17.81
C LEU A 69 10.23 38.20 18.39
N ASP A 70 9.32 38.80 17.66
CA ASP A 70 8.56 40.00 18.02
C ASP A 70 7.29 39.67 18.85
N ASN A 71 7.15 38.41 19.29
CA ASN A 71 5.99 37.86 19.96
C ASN A 71 4.72 37.79 19.09
N SER A 72 4.80 38.05 17.80
CA SER A 72 3.73 37.66 16.89
C SER A 72 3.72 36.14 16.75
N TYR A 73 2.57 35.59 16.43
CA TYR A 73 2.42 34.14 16.18
C TYR A 73 1.53 33.87 14.97
N GLU A 74 1.76 32.73 14.38
CA GLU A 74 0.96 32.20 13.27
C GLU A 74 0.43 30.82 13.66
N ILE A 75 -0.85 30.59 13.43
CA ILE A 75 -1.47 29.27 13.60
C ILE A 75 -1.94 28.80 12.22
N SER A 76 -1.43 27.67 11.76
CA SER A 76 -1.88 27.00 10.54
C SER A 76 -2.66 25.73 10.89
N ILE A 77 -3.71 25.44 10.13
CA ILE A 77 -4.56 24.25 10.26
C ILE A 77 -4.59 23.57 8.91
N ASN A 78 -4.01 22.38 8.83
CA ASN A 78 -3.86 21.60 7.62
C ASN A 78 -4.63 20.28 7.72
N ASP A 79 -5.49 19.97 6.77
CA ASP A 79 -6.10 18.63 6.65
C ASP A 79 -5.02 17.66 6.13
N ILE A 80 -4.57 16.77 7.01
CA ILE A 80 -3.55 15.76 6.74
C ILE A 80 -4.14 14.35 6.65
N SER A 81 -5.46 14.22 6.54
CA SER A 81 -6.16 12.93 6.55
C SER A 81 -5.59 11.98 5.50
N ARG A 82 -5.37 12.47 4.28
CA ARG A 82 -4.80 11.70 3.18
C ARG A 82 -3.36 11.24 3.47
N GLN A 83 -2.52 12.14 3.98
CA GLN A 83 -1.12 11.82 4.32
C GLN A 83 -1.04 10.77 5.44
N GLU A 84 -1.91 10.89 6.45
CA GLU A 84 -1.97 9.92 7.54
C GLU A 84 -2.51 8.55 7.08
N GLU A 85 -3.49 8.55 6.19
CA GLU A 85 -3.99 7.32 5.58
C GLU A 85 -2.92 6.62 4.73
N GLU A 86 -2.23 7.37 3.86
CA GLU A 86 -1.09 6.87 3.07
C GLU A 86 0.03 6.32 3.98
N SER A 87 0.38 7.05 5.04
CA SER A 87 1.40 6.62 6.01
C SER A 87 0.97 5.36 6.78
N ARG A 88 -0.31 5.25 7.12
CA ARG A 88 -0.87 4.07 7.78
C ARG A 88 -0.83 2.86 6.87
N MET A 89 -1.24 3.03 5.60
CA MET A 89 -1.18 1.97 4.60
C MET A 89 0.25 1.48 4.38
N LYS A 90 1.23 2.38 4.28
CA LYS A 90 2.66 2.03 4.14
C LYS A 90 3.18 1.25 5.35
N ARG A 91 2.84 1.67 6.57
CA ARG A 91 3.21 0.93 7.79
C ARG A 91 2.59 -0.47 7.81
N GLN A 92 1.30 -0.58 7.47
CA GLN A 92 0.60 -1.85 7.42
C GLN A 92 1.17 -2.78 6.34
N LEU A 93 1.48 -2.26 5.16
CA LEU A 93 2.14 -3.00 4.09
C LEU A 93 3.49 -3.55 4.56
N THR A 94 4.33 -2.71 5.18
CA THR A 94 5.64 -3.13 5.70
C THR A 94 5.52 -4.25 6.73
N GLN A 95 4.54 -4.16 7.63
CA GLN A 95 4.29 -5.21 8.63
C GLN A 95 3.82 -6.51 7.97
N ASN A 96 2.90 -6.43 7.01
CA ASN A 96 2.41 -7.60 6.29
C ASN A 96 3.54 -8.27 5.50
N VAL A 97 4.36 -7.50 4.79
CA VAL A 97 5.54 -7.99 4.07
C VAL A 97 6.49 -8.72 5.02
N ALA A 98 6.82 -8.12 6.17
CA ALA A 98 7.69 -8.75 7.15
C ALA A 98 7.14 -10.10 7.65
N HIS A 99 5.83 -10.19 7.88
CA HIS A 99 5.15 -11.43 8.28
C HIS A 99 5.17 -12.48 7.17
N GLU A 100 4.85 -12.10 5.93
CA GLU A 100 4.83 -13.01 4.78
C GLU A 100 6.24 -13.53 4.41
N LEU A 101 7.29 -12.75 4.64
CA LEU A 101 8.68 -13.18 4.46
C LEU A 101 9.15 -14.09 5.60
N LYS A 102 8.75 -13.84 6.84
CA LYS A 102 9.18 -14.62 8.01
C LYS A 102 8.73 -16.07 7.94
N THR A 103 7.52 -16.31 7.48
CA THR A 103 6.92 -17.67 7.43
C THR A 103 7.72 -18.65 6.56
N PRO A 104 8.00 -18.37 5.26
CA PRO A 104 8.79 -19.26 4.42
C PRO A 104 10.23 -19.41 4.92
N VAL A 105 10.84 -18.32 5.41
CA VAL A 105 12.21 -18.39 5.97
C VAL A 105 12.26 -19.32 7.16
N SER A 106 11.34 -19.19 8.14
CA SER A 106 11.29 -20.07 9.31
C SER A 106 11.02 -21.53 8.93
N SER A 107 10.20 -21.77 7.90
CA SER A 107 9.94 -23.11 7.40
C SER A 107 11.20 -23.75 6.77
N ILE A 108 11.93 -22.99 5.94
CA ILE A 108 13.20 -23.43 5.35
C ILE A 108 14.19 -23.77 6.44
N GLN A 109 14.36 -22.89 7.44
CA GLN A 109 15.26 -23.14 8.56
C GLN A 109 14.88 -24.40 9.31
N GLY A 110 13.62 -24.63 9.67
CA GLY A 110 13.17 -25.82 10.38
C GLY A 110 13.40 -27.13 9.59
N TYR A 111 13.18 -27.10 8.27
CA TYR A 111 13.47 -28.27 7.43
C TYR A 111 14.96 -28.54 7.34
N LEU A 112 15.80 -27.52 7.19
CA LEU A 112 17.25 -27.67 7.17
C LEU A 112 17.80 -28.14 8.52
N GLU A 113 17.31 -27.58 9.64
CA GLU A 113 17.67 -28.03 10.98
C GLU A 113 17.32 -29.51 11.19
N THR A 114 16.17 -29.96 10.70
CA THR A 114 15.76 -31.36 10.77
C THR A 114 16.71 -32.27 10.01
N ILE A 115 17.14 -31.86 8.81
CA ILE A 115 18.10 -32.61 8.00
C ILE A 115 19.47 -32.68 8.67
N ILE A 116 19.95 -31.53 9.17
CA ILE A 116 21.30 -31.42 9.77
C ILE A 116 21.35 -32.17 11.10
N SER A 117 20.33 -32.09 11.91
CA SER A 117 20.28 -32.73 13.24
C SER A 117 20.08 -34.24 13.18
N ASN A 118 19.70 -34.79 12.02
CA ASN A 118 19.42 -36.22 11.85
C ASN A 118 20.25 -36.81 10.71
N PRO A 119 21.56 -37.11 10.91
CA PRO A 119 22.41 -37.66 9.86
C PRO A 119 21.95 -38.99 9.28
N GLN A 120 21.16 -39.75 10.05
CA GLN A 120 20.58 -41.06 9.65
C GLN A 120 19.15 -40.92 9.10
N LEU A 121 18.73 -39.71 8.72
CA LEU A 121 17.40 -39.51 8.13
C LEU A 121 17.29 -40.32 6.82
N PRO A 122 16.22 -41.13 6.64
CA PRO A 122 15.95 -41.84 5.41
C PRO A 122 15.97 -40.92 4.17
N ASP A 123 16.45 -41.40 3.06
CA ASP A 123 16.66 -40.59 1.85
C ASP A 123 15.36 -40.02 1.31
N ASP A 124 14.26 -40.78 1.38
CA ASP A 124 12.90 -40.31 1.00
C ASP A 124 12.46 -39.10 1.83
N LYS A 125 12.69 -39.11 3.16
CA LYS A 125 12.40 -38.00 4.03
C LYS A 125 13.31 -36.80 3.81
N ARG A 126 14.61 -37.07 3.55
CA ARG A 126 15.57 -36.02 3.21
C ARG A 126 15.14 -35.32 1.93
N GLN A 127 14.81 -36.08 0.90
CA GLN A 127 14.30 -35.56 -0.37
C GLN A 127 13.03 -34.72 -0.18
N PHE A 128 12.07 -35.22 0.59
CA PHE A 128 10.85 -34.48 0.93
C PHE A 128 11.14 -33.11 1.55
N PHE A 129 12.04 -33.04 2.54
CA PHE A 129 12.37 -31.77 3.18
C PHE A 129 13.10 -30.80 2.23
N LEU A 130 13.98 -31.30 1.36
CA LEU A 130 14.64 -30.48 0.34
C LEU A 130 13.63 -29.90 -0.67
N GLU A 131 12.67 -30.70 -1.11
CA GLU A 131 11.58 -30.23 -1.99
C GLU A 131 10.73 -29.15 -1.32
N ARG A 132 10.45 -29.32 -0.01
CA ARG A 132 9.77 -28.28 0.77
C ARG A 132 10.59 -27.00 0.89
N CYS A 133 11.89 -27.10 1.11
CA CYS A 133 12.79 -25.93 1.10
C CYS A 133 12.75 -25.21 -0.25
N TYR A 134 12.83 -25.98 -1.33
CA TYR A 134 12.78 -25.43 -2.69
C TYR A 134 11.47 -24.69 -2.96
N SER A 135 10.34 -25.31 -2.62
CA SER A 135 9.00 -24.70 -2.76
C SER A 135 8.88 -23.39 -1.97
N GLN A 136 9.36 -23.36 -0.72
CA GLN A 136 9.33 -22.12 0.08
C GLN A 136 10.28 -21.06 -0.47
N SER A 137 11.42 -21.44 -1.03
CA SER A 137 12.34 -20.52 -1.68
C SER A 137 11.74 -19.89 -2.94
N THR A 138 11.04 -20.68 -3.76
CA THR A 138 10.32 -20.19 -4.95
C THR A 138 9.22 -19.19 -4.54
N ARG A 139 8.45 -19.51 -3.49
CA ARG A 139 7.46 -18.60 -2.95
C ARG A 139 8.09 -17.27 -2.49
N LEU A 140 9.23 -17.33 -1.80
CA LEU A 140 9.96 -16.15 -1.34
C LEU A 140 10.41 -15.26 -2.50
N THR A 141 10.90 -15.89 -3.59
CA THR A 141 11.29 -15.16 -4.80
C THR A 141 10.09 -14.43 -5.44
N GLY A 142 8.91 -15.07 -5.46
CA GLY A 142 7.67 -14.43 -5.91
C GLY A 142 7.32 -13.20 -5.08
N LEU A 143 7.30 -13.33 -3.74
CA LEU A 143 7.03 -12.20 -2.83
C LEU A 143 8.01 -11.03 -3.02
N LEU A 144 9.31 -11.31 -3.21
CA LEU A 144 10.31 -10.27 -3.47
C LEU A 144 10.07 -9.56 -4.80
N ARG A 145 9.60 -10.27 -5.83
CA ARG A 145 9.21 -9.67 -7.11
C ARG A 145 8.03 -8.71 -6.93
N ASP A 146 7.00 -9.14 -6.21
CA ASP A 146 5.80 -8.34 -5.96
C ASP A 146 6.13 -7.05 -5.18
N ILE A 147 6.98 -7.15 -4.14
CA ILE A 147 7.48 -5.99 -3.39
C ILE A 147 8.26 -5.05 -4.30
N SER A 148 9.08 -5.57 -5.20
CA SER A 148 9.85 -4.75 -6.15
C SER A 148 8.94 -3.98 -7.11
N VAL A 149 7.82 -4.57 -7.53
CA VAL A 149 6.80 -3.87 -8.35
C VAL A 149 6.15 -2.76 -7.54
N LEU A 150 5.75 -3.03 -6.29
CA LEU A 150 5.15 -2.02 -5.41
C LEU A 150 6.08 -0.83 -5.16
N ASN A 151 7.36 -1.06 -4.88
CA ASN A 151 8.34 0.01 -4.68
C ASN A 151 8.51 0.86 -5.93
N ARG A 152 8.53 0.25 -7.11
CA ARG A 152 8.59 1.00 -8.37
C ARG A 152 7.35 1.86 -8.60
N LEU A 153 6.17 1.41 -8.19
CA LEU A 153 4.93 2.20 -8.28
C LEU A 153 4.99 3.44 -7.38
N ASP A 154 5.57 3.32 -6.18
CA ASP A 154 5.73 4.44 -5.24
C ASP A 154 6.75 5.48 -5.72
N GLU A 155 7.88 5.05 -6.30
CA GLU A 155 8.99 5.93 -6.70
C GLU A 155 8.78 6.57 -8.09
N ALA A 156 8.00 5.94 -8.93
CA ALA A 156 7.97 6.22 -10.37
C ALA A 156 6.60 6.62 -10.92
N SER A 157 5.80 7.36 -10.17
CA SER A 157 4.55 7.93 -10.72
C SER A 157 4.79 8.82 -11.97
N GLU A 158 6.04 9.21 -12.23
CA GLU A 158 6.43 10.06 -13.38
C GLU A 158 7.28 9.35 -14.45
N MET A 159 7.73 8.09 -14.25
CA MET A 159 8.70 7.43 -15.14
C MET A 159 8.25 6.11 -15.77
N PHE A 160 6.97 5.76 -15.73
CA PHE A 160 6.51 4.58 -16.45
C PHE A 160 6.43 4.86 -17.96
N GLU A 161 7.19 4.11 -18.75
CA GLU A 161 6.97 4.06 -20.18
C GLU A 161 5.58 3.48 -20.46
N LEU A 162 4.68 4.32 -20.92
CA LEU A 162 3.35 3.91 -21.35
C LEU A 162 3.38 3.66 -22.85
N SER A 163 2.83 2.53 -23.27
CA SER A 163 2.73 2.14 -24.67
C SER A 163 1.38 1.47 -24.97
N GLU A 164 1.09 1.27 -26.22
CA GLU A 164 -0.06 0.46 -26.62
C GLU A 164 0.21 -1.02 -26.35
N VAL A 165 -0.56 -1.61 -25.45
CA VAL A 165 -0.44 -3.02 -25.06
C VAL A 165 -1.64 -3.80 -25.61
N ASN A 166 -1.36 -4.78 -26.45
CA ASN A 166 -2.37 -5.70 -26.96
C ASN A 166 -2.67 -6.78 -25.92
N ILE A 167 -3.87 -6.77 -25.34
CA ILE A 167 -4.26 -7.65 -24.24
C ILE A 167 -4.36 -9.10 -24.69
N GLN A 168 -4.80 -9.38 -25.90
CA GLN A 168 -4.87 -10.76 -26.41
C GLN A 168 -3.48 -11.41 -26.50
N LYS A 169 -2.47 -10.66 -26.94
CA LYS A 169 -1.08 -11.16 -26.95
C LYS A 169 -0.57 -11.40 -25.55
N LEU A 170 -0.77 -10.44 -24.67
CA LEU A 170 -0.34 -10.51 -23.27
C LEU A 170 -0.95 -11.71 -22.55
N VAL A 171 -2.27 -11.92 -22.68
CA VAL A 171 -2.96 -13.08 -22.11
C VAL A 171 -2.44 -14.38 -22.72
N GLY A 172 -2.25 -14.44 -24.03
CA GLY A 172 -1.69 -15.62 -24.69
C GLY A 172 -0.25 -15.98 -24.29
N GLU A 173 0.56 -15.01 -23.90
CA GLU A 173 1.89 -15.25 -23.31
C GLU A 173 1.77 -15.89 -21.92
N ILE A 174 0.88 -15.36 -21.09
CA ILE A 174 0.63 -15.89 -19.73
C ILE A 174 0.08 -17.31 -19.81
N GLU A 175 -0.87 -17.60 -20.73
CA GLU A 175 -1.41 -18.97 -20.91
C GLU A 175 -0.31 -19.97 -21.27
N LYS A 176 0.62 -19.58 -22.16
CA LYS A 176 1.74 -20.45 -22.51
C LYS A 176 2.65 -20.73 -21.32
N GLU A 177 2.92 -19.74 -20.48
CA GLU A 177 3.75 -19.90 -19.30
C GLU A 177 3.07 -20.75 -18.22
N CYS A 178 1.74 -20.64 -18.06
CA CYS A 178 0.96 -21.41 -17.10
C CYS A 178 0.53 -22.80 -17.63
N SER A 179 0.81 -23.13 -18.89
CA SER A 179 0.26 -24.29 -19.56
C SER A 179 0.49 -25.61 -18.83
N MET A 180 1.69 -25.85 -18.30
CA MET A 180 2.00 -27.08 -17.56
C MET A 180 1.17 -27.21 -16.27
N GLU A 181 1.07 -26.13 -15.47
CA GLU A 181 0.33 -26.13 -14.22
C GLU A 181 -1.18 -26.27 -14.46
N MET A 182 -1.67 -25.67 -15.53
CA MET A 182 -3.05 -25.78 -15.97
C MET A 182 -3.37 -27.20 -16.45
N GLU A 183 -2.47 -27.84 -17.20
CA GLU A 183 -2.62 -29.20 -17.69
C GLU A 183 -2.63 -30.21 -16.52
N GLU A 184 -1.72 -30.07 -15.54
CA GLU A 184 -1.70 -30.91 -14.33
C GLU A 184 -3.04 -30.84 -13.57
N LYS A 185 -3.65 -29.66 -13.49
CA LYS A 185 -4.93 -29.44 -12.79
C LYS A 185 -6.15 -29.60 -13.71
N LYS A 186 -5.96 -29.96 -14.98
CA LYS A 186 -7.02 -30.07 -15.99
C LYS A 186 -7.85 -28.80 -16.14
N ILE A 187 -7.20 -27.63 -16.01
CA ILE A 187 -7.84 -26.34 -16.19
C ILE A 187 -7.86 -26.01 -17.69
N THR A 188 -9.02 -25.63 -18.18
CA THR A 188 -9.19 -25.17 -19.57
C THR A 188 -9.51 -23.69 -19.59
N THR A 189 -9.01 -22.96 -20.59
CA THR A 189 -9.31 -21.53 -20.78
C THR A 189 -10.08 -21.31 -22.07
N GLU A 190 -10.93 -20.29 -22.05
CA GLU A 190 -11.57 -19.76 -23.27
C GLU A 190 -11.35 -18.25 -23.28
N VAL A 191 -10.53 -17.76 -24.25
CA VAL A 191 -10.20 -16.35 -24.38
C VAL A 191 -11.07 -15.71 -25.43
N ALA A 192 -12.08 -14.95 -25.02
CA ALA A 192 -13.02 -14.23 -25.87
C ALA A 192 -12.80 -12.72 -25.72
N LEU A 193 -11.82 -12.17 -26.45
CA LEU A 193 -11.45 -10.77 -26.46
C LEU A 193 -11.81 -10.09 -27.81
N PRO A 194 -13.09 -9.76 -28.03
CA PRO A 194 -13.56 -9.24 -29.32
C PRO A 194 -12.89 -7.88 -29.63
N GLY A 195 -12.50 -7.72 -30.91
CA GLY A 195 -11.90 -6.48 -31.37
C GLY A 195 -10.43 -6.28 -31.01
N ASN A 196 -9.77 -7.29 -30.45
CA ASN A 196 -8.34 -7.23 -30.13
C ASN A 196 -8.01 -6.03 -29.24
N PRO A 197 -8.52 -5.96 -27.99
CA PRO A 197 -8.44 -4.77 -27.16
C PRO A 197 -6.99 -4.35 -26.91
N THR A 198 -6.74 -3.06 -27.12
CA THR A 198 -5.45 -2.43 -26.87
C THR A 198 -5.62 -1.38 -25.78
N ILE A 199 -4.78 -1.42 -24.75
CA ILE A 199 -4.77 -0.48 -23.63
C ILE A 199 -3.48 0.32 -23.68
N TYR A 200 -3.59 1.63 -23.49
CA TYR A 200 -2.42 2.48 -23.30
C TYR A 200 -1.97 2.39 -21.85
N GLY A 201 -0.86 1.70 -21.60
CA GLY A 201 -0.40 1.40 -20.26
C GLY A 201 1.03 0.86 -20.22
N ASN A 202 1.51 0.53 -19.03
CA ASN A 202 2.80 -0.13 -18.85
C ASN A 202 2.63 -1.65 -18.98
N TYR A 203 3.37 -2.26 -19.94
CA TYR A 203 3.28 -3.69 -20.22
C TYR A 203 3.54 -4.56 -18.97
N SER A 204 4.60 -4.26 -18.21
CA SER A 204 4.97 -5.08 -17.03
C SER A 204 3.92 -5.07 -15.92
N LEU A 205 3.27 -3.92 -15.70
CA LEU A 205 2.19 -3.80 -14.73
C LEU A 205 0.94 -4.55 -15.17
N LEU A 206 0.54 -4.38 -16.44
CA LEU A 206 -0.59 -5.12 -17.00
C LEU A 206 -0.33 -6.62 -16.99
N TYR A 207 0.87 -7.05 -17.38
CA TYR A 207 1.29 -8.45 -17.28
C TYR A 207 1.16 -8.98 -15.85
N SER A 208 1.66 -8.24 -14.84
CA SER A 208 1.56 -8.64 -13.43
C SER A 208 0.12 -8.78 -12.97
N ILE A 209 -0.79 -7.90 -13.39
CA ILE A 209 -2.21 -7.99 -13.05
C ILE A 209 -2.80 -9.30 -13.58
N PHE A 210 -2.69 -9.56 -14.88
CA PHE A 210 -3.27 -10.75 -15.49
C PHE A 210 -2.58 -12.02 -14.99
N ARG A 211 -1.26 -12.02 -14.80
CA ARG A 211 -0.52 -13.16 -14.26
C ARG A 211 -1.00 -13.52 -12.86
N ASN A 212 -1.18 -12.55 -11.97
CA ASN A 212 -1.71 -12.78 -10.63
C ASN A 212 -3.13 -13.36 -10.64
N LEU A 213 -3.98 -12.95 -11.59
CA LEU A 213 -5.31 -13.52 -11.74
C LEU A 213 -5.24 -15.00 -12.17
N TYR A 214 -4.36 -15.35 -13.13
CA TYR A 214 -4.14 -16.73 -13.52
C TYR A 214 -3.56 -17.57 -12.38
N ASP A 215 -2.54 -17.09 -11.68
CA ASP A 215 -1.93 -17.77 -10.55
C ASP A 215 -2.97 -18.04 -9.43
N ASN A 216 -3.84 -17.07 -9.14
CA ASN A 216 -4.93 -17.23 -8.19
C ASN A 216 -5.95 -18.28 -8.66
N ALA A 217 -6.35 -18.23 -9.91
CA ALA A 217 -7.27 -19.23 -10.46
C ALA A 217 -6.67 -20.63 -10.38
N ILE A 218 -5.42 -20.82 -10.79
CA ILE A 218 -4.70 -22.09 -10.72
C ILE A 218 -4.55 -22.57 -9.27
N ALA A 219 -4.25 -21.65 -8.32
CA ALA A 219 -4.04 -22.02 -6.92
C ALA A 219 -5.33 -22.43 -6.19
N TYR A 220 -6.44 -21.71 -6.44
CA TYR A 220 -7.60 -21.77 -5.55
C TYR A 220 -8.88 -22.36 -6.19
N ALA A 221 -8.99 -22.40 -7.51
CA ALA A 221 -10.24 -22.79 -8.14
C ALA A 221 -10.49 -24.33 -8.21
N GLY A 222 -9.47 -25.15 -7.88
CA GLY A 222 -9.58 -26.62 -7.90
C GLY A 222 -9.16 -27.24 -9.23
N GLU A 223 -9.50 -28.52 -9.42
CA GLU A 223 -9.16 -29.29 -10.64
C GLU A 223 -10.34 -29.34 -11.61
N GLY A 224 -10.03 -29.44 -12.91
CA GLY A 224 -11.04 -29.69 -13.97
C GLY A 224 -11.96 -28.49 -14.22
N ILE A 225 -11.56 -27.30 -13.88
CA ILE A 225 -12.36 -26.08 -14.07
C ILE A 225 -12.18 -25.49 -15.46
N HIS A 226 -13.19 -24.72 -15.87
CA HIS A 226 -13.15 -23.88 -17.06
C HIS A 226 -12.99 -22.41 -16.64
N LEU A 227 -11.95 -21.75 -17.12
CA LEU A 227 -11.61 -20.36 -16.82
C LEU A 227 -11.88 -19.48 -18.06
N PRO A 228 -13.04 -18.82 -18.15
CA PRO A 228 -13.30 -17.89 -19.25
C PRO A 228 -12.58 -16.57 -19.01
N VAL A 229 -11.90 -16.08 -20.06
CA VAL A 229 -11.33 -14.73 -20.11
C VAL A 229 -12.09 -13.93 -21.14
N SER A 230 -12.89 -12.99 -20.71
CA SER A 230 -13.73 -12.19 -21.59
C SER A 230 -13.49 -10.70 -21.38
N CYS A 231 -13.84 -9.93 -22.42
CA CYS A 231 -13.80 -8.48 -22.36
C CYS A 231 -15.08 -7.91 -22.92
N TYR A 232 -15.65 -6.93 -22.24
CA TYR A 232 -16.73 -6.11 -22.80
C TYR A 232 -16.40 -4.62 -22.67
N LYS A 233 -16.97 -3.85 -23.57
CA LYS A 233 -16.77 -2.41 -23.65
C LYS A 233 -18.10 -1.73 -23.35
N GLU A 234 -18.17 -1.04 -22.24
CA GLU A 234 -19.37 -0.32 -21.82
C GLU A 234 -19.41 1.12 -22.35
N ASP A 235 -18.21 1.74 -22.48
CA ASP A 235 -18.02 3.09 -23.00
C ASP A 235 -16.79 3.09 -23.94
N PRO A 236 -16.68 4.02 -24.94
CA PRO A 236 -15.49 4.13 -25.78
C PRO A 236 -14.15 4.20 -25.06
N LYS A 237 -14.15 4.56 -23.77
CA LYS A 237 -12.95 4.77 -22.98
C LYS A 237 -12.65 3.65 -21.97
N PHE A 238 -13.60 2.75 -21.69
CA PHE A 238 -13.45 1.74 -20.63
C PHE A 238 -13.64 0.32 -21.14
N TYR A 239 -12.70 -0.54 -20.79
CA TYR A 239 -12.77 -1.99 -20.98
C TYR A 239 -12.89 -2.66 -19.60
N TYR A 240 -13.69 -3.73 -19.54
CA TYR A 240 -13.82 -4.61 -18.38
C TYR A 240 -13.34 -6.01 -18.79
N PHE A 241 -12.50 -6.61 -17.94
CA PHE A 241 -11.92 -7.94 -18.14
C PHE A 241 -12.30 -8.87 -17.05
#